data_afd8b0e3b8812974adcb5a3306cbf6e8
#
_entry.id   afd8b0e3b8812974adcb5a3306cbf6e8
#
_cell.length_a   1.000
_cell.length_b   1.000
_cell.length_c   1.000
_cell.angle_alpha   90.00
_cell.angle_beta   90.00
_cell.angle_gamma   90.00
#
_symmetry.space_group_name_H-M   'P 1'
#
loop_
_entity.id
_entity.type
_entity.pdbx_description
1 polymer ?
#
loop_
_entity_poly.entity_id
_entity_poly.type
_entity_poly.pdbx_seq_one_letter_code
_entity_poly.pdbx_strand_id
1 'polypeptide(L)'
;VRTSWWLPAAAALVSALTFLVAKDSLTDDAYITLDYARNLAVHGEWALVSGHPANTATSPLHVALLGFVTFLTRVSGSAHPVLALGIVNTAVSALLGWGWSRMRLPVAASALGVALVLLNPLLLSALGMEVLLIAAMLVLLVAFADRPVAFGLVAGLAVLTRLDLIVFAGLIGLCSAPVRRHFGRALGWFALVALPWFVFSWFFFGSAVPDTLVIKQLQRSFGGNGYLETGLHLMWGPDPVAVFSFAPAELGVLAVLGWLLLRRRLDPFVGLGLGGIVYYLVYSVIGVPPYHWYFVPPVLALSTAAAGLAARLPWPPRVGVLSLAALLVVGYAPAFAGRPVPWAAPPFFGNWASARDYARVGQDLAARAPGKAVGAPGEIGTLAYFCDCLIVDGFSDPGRLGPQITQRIDQASPFVAWLFRVNYTHFDWSRPPVRLDYQLRYAPGPGPWQVFSVAKGVGHFTLEPTR
;
A
#
# COMPACT_ATOMS: atom_id res chain seq x y z
N VAL A 1 17.01 21.18 23.30
CA VAL A 1 17.52 20.01 22.59
C VAL A 1 17.24 20.20 21.12
N ARG A 2 18.28 20.45 20.30
CA ARG A 2 18.15 20.64 18.85
C ARG A 2 17.60 19.34 18.25
N THR A 3 16.42 19.38 17.66
CA THR A 3 15.92 18.31 16.78
C THR A 3 16.94 18.15 15.66
N SER A 4 17.48 16.95 15.52
CA SER A 4 18.49 16.67 14.50
C SER A 4 17.81 16.65 13.11
N TRP A 5 18.02 17.67 12.31
CA TRP A 5 17.45 17.81 10.94
C TRP A 5 18.11 16.91 9.91
N TRP A 6 19.24 16.28 10.24
CA TRP A 6 19.95 15.43 9.30
C TRP A 6 19.16 14.15 8.96
N LEU A 7 18.42 13.55 9.91
CA LEU A 7 17.68 12.31 9.68
C LEU A 7 16.47 12.50 8.74
N PRO A 8 15.62 13.53 8.89
CA PRO A 8 14.64 13.88 7.88
C PRO A 8 15.26 14.13 6.49
N ALA A 9 16.35 14.87 6.43
CA ALA A 9 17.04 15.17 5.17
C ALA A 9 17.64 13.91 4.52
N ALA A 10 18.28 13.03 5.32
CA ALA A 10 18.81 11.76 4.85
C ALA A 10 17.68 10.83 4.35
N ALA A 11 16.56 10.73 5.07
CA ALA A 11 15.40 9.95 4.66
C ALA A 11 14.80 10.47 3.34
N ALA A 12 14.68 11.79 3.19
CA ALA A 12 14.24 12.43 1.94
C ALA A 12 15.18 12.09 0.77
N LEU A 13 16.49 12.22 0.97
CA LEU A 13 17.49 11.93 -0.06
C LEU A 13 17.46 10.45 -0.47
N VAL A 14 17.43 9.53 0.49
CA VAL A 14 17.34 8.08 0.21
C VAL A 14 16.07 7.77 -0.57
N SER A 15 14.92 8.34 -0.18
CA SER A 15 13.66 8.16 -0.90
C SER A 15 13.72 8.72 -2.31
N ALA A 16 14.29 9.90 -2.52
CA ALA A 16 14.45 10.47 -3.87
C ALA A 16 15.33 9.57 -4.75
N LEU A 17 16.45 9.06 -4.22
CA LEU A 17 17.35 8.16 -4.96
C LEU A 17 16.68 6.82 -5.27
N THR A 18 15.99 6.19 -4.31
CA THR A 18 15.27 4.93 -4.55
C THR A 18 14.09 5.12 -5.50
N PHE A 19 13.44 6.27 -5.48
CA PHE A 19 12.42 6.61 -6.47
C PHE A 19 13.01 6.67 -7.90
N LEU A 20 14.15 7.32 -8.09
CA LEU A 20 14.82 7.37 -9.40
C LEU A 20 15.22 5.96 -9.90
N VAL A 21 15.53 5.04 -8.98
CA VAL A 21 15.83 3.64 -9.33
C VAL A 21 14.57 2.90 -9.78
N ALA A 22 13.43 3.09 -9.11
CA ALA A 22 12.23 2.26 -9.26
C ALA A 22 11.10 2.87 -10.09
N LYS A 23 11.15 4.17 -10.44
CA LYS A 23 10.03 4.91 -11.07
C LYS A 23 9.53 4.33 -12.40
N ASP A 24 10.35 3.58 -13.13
CA ASP A 24 10.00 2.99 -14.42
C ASP A 24 9.53 1.53 -14.29
N SER A 25 9.48 1.01 -13.06
CA SER A 25 9.09 -0.36 -12.73
C SER A 25 7.91 -0.44 -11.77
N LEU A 26 7.05 0.57 -11.75
CA LEU A 26 5.86 0.59 -10.90
C LEU A 26 4.92 -0.57 -11.26
N THR A 27 4.28 -1.16 -10.25
CA THR A 27 3.26 -2.19 -10.42
C THR A 27 1.97 -1.60 -11.00
N ASP A 28 1.14 -2.42 -11.64
CA ASP A 28 -0.14 -2.02 -12.24
C ASP A 28 -1.06 -1.30 -11.24
N ASP A 29 -1.19 -1.82 -10.03
CA ASP A 29 -2.00 -1.20 -8.97
C ASP A 29 -1.52 0.22 -8.58
N ALA A 30 -0.23 0.56 -8.75
CA ALA A 30 0.26 1.92 -8.53
C ALA A 30 -0.34 2.91 -9.54
N TYR A 31 -0.52 2.49 -10.79
CA TYR A 31 -1.13 3.31 -11.82
C TYR A 31 -2.62 3.55 -11.58
N ILE A 32 -3.35 2.64 -10.91
CA ILE A 32 -4.71 2.92 -10.44
C ILE A 32 -4.73 4.18 -9.56
N THR A 33 -3.81 4.26 -8.59
CA THR A 33 -3.71 5.44 -7.72
C THR A 33 -3.32 6.71 -8.49
N LEU A 34 -2.41 6.57 -9.47
CA LEU A 34 -1.99 7.69 -10.32
C LEU A 34 -3.11 8.19 -11.24
N ASP A 35 -3.99 7.29 -11.72
CA ASP A 35 -5.18 7.67 -12.50
C ASP A 35 -6.17 8.46 -11.64
N TYR A 36 -6.50 7.98 -10.45
CA TYR A 36 -7.33 8.72 -9.50
C TYR A 36 -6.74 10.10 -9.21
N ALA A 37 -5.43 10.19 -8.98
CA ALA A 37 -4.74 11.45 -8.73
C ALA A 37 -4.79 12.39 -9.94
N ARG A 38 -4.61 11.86 -11.16
CA ARG A 38 -4.72 12.61 -12.41
C ARG A 38 -6.13 13.15 -12.62
N ASN A 39 -7.15 12.28 -12.49
CA ASN A 39 -8.55 12.66 -12.70
C ASN A 39 -9.01 13.68 -11.66
N LEU A 40 -8.58 13.52 -10.40
CA LEU A 40 -8.84 14.50 -9.35
C LEU A 40 -8.18 15.85 -9.67
N ALA A 41 -6.94 15.85 -10.15
CA ALA A 41 -6.19 17.07 -10.46
C ALA A 41 -6.71 17.80 -11.72
N VAL A 42 -7.15 17.05 -12.73
CA VAL A 42 -7.51 17.61 -14.06
C VAL A 42 -9.01 17.89 -14.14
N HIS A 43 -9.84 16.97 -13.66
CA HIS A 43 -11.30 17.00 -13.82
C HIS A 43 -12.04 17.26 -12.51
N GLY A 44 -11.38 17.19 -11.34
CA GLY A 44 -12.03 17.23 -10.03
C GLY A 44 -12.83 15.96 -9.71
N GLU A 45 -12.53 14.86 -10.39
CA GLU A 45 -13.28 13.61 -10.32
C GLU A 45 -12.53 12.55 -9.51
N TRP A 46 -13.25 11.87 -8.62
CA TRP A 46 -12.77 10.69 -7.93
C TRP A 46 -13.10 9.45 -8.76
N ALA A 47 -12.25 9.13 -9.72
CA ALA A 47 -12.49 8.08 -10.70
C ALA A 47 -11.19 7.47 -11.22
N LEU A 48 -11.19 6.17 -11.53
CA LEU A 48 -10.12 5.53 -12.28
C LEU A 48 -10.14 5.99 -13.74
N VAL A 49 -11.33 6.01 -14.34
CA VAL A 49 -11.58 6.52 -15.70
C VAL A 49 -12.49 7.74 -15.59
N SER A 50 -12.11 8.85 -16.23
CA SER A 50 -12.89 10.10 -16.20
C SER A 50 -14.36 9.87 -16.62
N GLY A 51 -15.28 10.50 -15.92
CA GLY A 51 -16.74 10.32 -16.11
C GLY A 51 -17.33 9.06 -15.44
N HIS A 52 -16.52 8.22 -14.80
CA HIS A 52 -16.96 6.98 -14.15
C HIS A 52 -16.52 6.93 -12.67
N PRO A 53 -17.13 7.72 -11.77
CA PRO A 53 -16.83 7.71 -10.35
C PRO A 53 -17.04 6.33 -9.73
N ALA A 54 -16.06 5.86 -8.94
CA ALA A 54 -16.13 4.57 -8.25
C ALA A 54 -15.33 4.61 -6.94
N ASN A 55 -15.77 3.85 -5.92
CA ASN A 55 -15.07 3.74 -4.63
C ASN A 55 -14.08 2.57 -4.63
N THR A 56 -13.13 2.55 -5.57
CA THR A 56 -12.16 1.44 -5.67
C THR A 56 -10.77 1.79 -5.15
N ALA A 57 -10.48 3.07 -4.91
CA ALA A 57 -9.22 3.50 -4.30
C ALA A 57 -9.18 3.19 -2.81
N THR A 58 -8.23 2.33 -2.39
CA THR A 58 -8.10 1.87 -0.99
C THR A 58 -7.41 2.86 -0.07
N SER A 59 -6.81 3.92 -0.61
CA SER A 59 -5.98 4.89 0.10
C SER A 59 -6.41 6.34 -0.20
N PRO A 60 -7.52 6.82 0.41
CA PRO A 60 -8.04 8.16 0.12
C PRO A 60 -7.01 9.28 0.38
N LEU A 61 -6.25 9.18 1.48
CA LEU A 61 -5.25 10.19 1.80
C LEU A 61 -4.11 10.22 0.77
N HIS A 62 -3.67 9.06 0.28
CA HIS A 62 -2.60 8.99 -0.71
C HIS A 62 -3.05 9.58 -2.06
N VAL A 63 -4.25 9.22 -2.52
CA VAL A 63 -4.86 9.82 -3.72
C VAL A 63 -4.99 11.33 -3.59
N ALA A 64 -5.48 11.84 -2.45
CA ALA A 64 -5.64 13.28 -2.22
C ALA A 64 -4.30 14.02 -2.25
N LEU A 65 -3.25 13.48 -1.59
CA LEU A 65 -1.90 14.05 -1.62
C LEU A 65 -1.32 14.06 -3.02
N LEU A 66 -1.42 12.95 -3.74
CA LEU A 66 -0.95 12.85 -5.13
C LEU A 66 -1.74 13.77 -6.06
N GLY A 67 -3.06 13.81 -5.93
CA GLY A 67 -3.92 14.70 -6.72
C GLY A 67 -3.58 16.17 -6.49
N PHE A 68 -3.37 16.57 -5.24
CA PHE A 68 -2.96 17.94 -4.92
C PHE A 68 -1.60 18.29 -5.53
N VAL A 69 -0.58 17.44 -5.38
CA VAL A 69 0.74 17.71 -5.96
C VAL A 69 0.69 17.62 -7.49
N THR A 70 -0.09 16.70 -8.07
CA THR A 70 -0.31 16.64 -9.52
C THR A 70 -0.95 17.92 -10.04
N PHE A 71 -1.94 18.47 -9.30
CA PHE A 71 -2.54 19.76 -9.63
C PHE A 71 -1.50 20.88 -9.67
N LEU A 72 -0.59 20.92 -8.69
CA LEU A 72 0.50 21.90 -8.67
C LEU A 72 1.47 21.75 -9.87
N THR A 73 1.69 20.52 -10.36
CA THR A 73 2.56 20.30 -11.54
C THR A 73 1.96 20.83 -12.83
N ARG A 74 0.64 21.12 -12.88
CA ARG A 74 -0.03 21.70 -14.08
C ARG A 74 0.47 23.10 -14.46
N VAL A 75 1.18 23.78 -13.57
CA VAL A 75 1.83 25.06 -13.88
C VAL A 75 2.79 24.94 -15.09
N SER A 76 3.32 23.74 -15.35
CA SER A 76 4.14 23.44 -16.55
C SER A 76 3.34 23.20 -17.83
N GLY A 77 2.00 23.30 -17.81
CA GLY A 77 1.12 23.08 -18.96
C GLY A 77 0.53 21.66 -19.05
N SER A 78 1.03 20.71 -18.28
CA SER A 78 0.53 19.32 -18.24
C SER A 78 0.57 18.72 -16.82
N ALA A 79 -0.26 17.73 -16.58
CA ALA A 79 -0.27 16.99 -15.30
C ALA A 79 0.83 15.92 -15.31
N HIS A 80 1.61 15.84 -14.22
CA HIS A 80 2.71 14.88 -14.07
C HIS A 80 2.55 14.00 -12.81
N PRO A 81 1.62 13.01 -12.79
CA PRO A 81 1.35 12.20 -11.59
C PRO A 81 2.56 11.41 -11.08
N VAL A 82 3.42 10.88 -11.98
CA VAL A 82 4.64 10.15 -11.57
C VAL A 82 5.65 11.09 -10.91
N LEU A 83 5.79 12.34 -11.36
CA LEU A 83 6.62 13.34 -10.68
C LEU A 83 6.03 13.69 -9.31
N ALA A 84 4.71 13.87 -9.24
CA ALA A 84 4.00 14.10 -7.98
C ALA A 84 4.24 12.96 -6.98
N LEU A 85 4.24 11.71 -7.44
CA LEU A 85 4.59 10.55 -6.62
C LEU A 85 5.99 10.67 -6.01
N GLY A 86 7.00 11.04 -6.81
CA GLY A 86 8.37 11.26 -6.33
C GLY A 86 8.45 12.34 -5.25
N ILE A 87 7.74 13.47 -5.45
CA ILE A 87 7.69 14.58 -4.49
C ILE A 87 7.00 14.14 -3.19
N VAL A 88 5.83 13.49 -3.29
CA VAL A 88 5.08 13.00 -2.12
C VAL A 88 5.90 11.97 -1.34
N ASN A 89 6.51 11.00 -2.03
CA ASN A 89 7.35 9.98 -1.40
C ASN A 89 8.54 10.60 -0.65
N THR A 90 9.19 11.59 -1.24
CA THR A 90 10.31 12.32 -0.64
C THR A 90 9.86 13.07 0.63
N ALA A 91 8.74 13.80 0.57
CA ALA A 91 8.18 14.54 1.69
C ALA A 91 7.73 13.62 2.83
N VAL A 92 7.05 12.52 2.50
CA VAL A 92 6.58 11.52 3.46
C VAL A 92 7.75 10.81 4.14
N SER A 93 8.84 10.54 3.41
CA SER A 93 10.06 9.96 3.98
C SER A 93 10.80 10.94 4.90
N ALA A 94 10.79 12.23 4.58
CA ALA A 94 11.26 13.26 5.51
C ALA A 94 10.43 13.25 6.81
N LEU A 95 9.11 13.12 6.69
CA LEU A 95 8.19 13.01 7.83
C LEU A 95 8.44 11.74 8.66
N LEU A 96 8.74 10.61 8.02
CA LEU A 96 9.20 9.37 8.66
C LEU A 96 10.47 9.62 9.50
N GLY A 97 11.49 10.22 8.89
CA GLY A 97 12.75 10.59 9.57
C GLY A 97 12.54 11.57 10.72
N TRP A 98 11.62 12.52 10.56
CA TRP A 98 11.23 13.43 11.62
C TRP A 98 10.55 12.72 12.80
N GLY A 99 9.65 11.78 12.53
CA GLY A 99 9.02 10.93 13.54
C GLY A 99 10.05 10.19 14.40
N TRP A 100 11.06 9.58 13.77
CA TRP A 100 12.18 8.96 14.46
C TRP A 100 12.99 9.96 15.30
N SER A 101 13.32 11.12 14.77
CA SER A 101 14.06 12.18 15.49
C SER A 101 13.31 12.67 16.72
N ARG A 102 11.96 12.73 16.65
CA ARG A 102 11.10 13.14 17.76
C ARG A 102 11.19 12.20 18.96
N MET A 103 11.37 10.89 18.73
CA MET A 103 11.41 9.90 19.81
C MET A 103 12.68 9.95 20.66
N ARG A 104 13.70 10.74 20.27
CA ARG A 104 14.96 10.96 21.01
C ARG A 104 15.69 9.67 21.36
N LEU A 105 15.65 8.70 20.47
CA LEU A 105 16.36 7.44 20.58
C LEU A 105 17.82 7.59 20.14
N PRO A 106 18.69 6.60 20.45
CA PRO A 106 20.06 6.58 19.92
C PRO A 106 20.08 6.73 18.40
N VAL A 107 20.98 7.56 17.90
CA VAL A 107 21.10 7.89 16.47
C VAL A 107 21.19 6.65 15.59
N ALA A 108 22.03 5.68 15.99
CA ALA A 108 22.19 4.42 15.24
C ALA A 108 20.88 3.65 15.12
N ALA A 109 20.06 3.57 16.18
CA ALA A 109 18.77 2.89 16.14
C ALA A 109 17.78 3.60 15.21
N SER A 110 17.74 4.94 15.26
CA SER A 110 16.88 5.75 14.41
C SER A 110 17.29 5.66 12.94
N ALA A 111 18.58 5.72 12.64
CA ALA A 111 19.12 5.58 11.30
C ALA A 111 18.84 4.17 10.71
N LEU A 112 19.05 3.13 11.51
CA LEU A 112 18.73 1.76 11.12
C LEU A 112 17.23 1.54 10.94
N GLY A 113 16.40 2.10 11.81
CA GLY A 113 14.94 2.05 11.65
C GLY A 113 14.45 2.67 10.33
N VAL A 114 15.05 3.80 9.93
CA VAL A 114 14.82 4.41 8.61
C VAL A 114 15.34 3.54 7.47
N ALA A 115 16.57 3.02 7.59
CA ALA A 115 17.20 2.22 6.54
C ALA A 115 16.50 0.87 6.31
N LEU A 116 16.10 0.17 7.38
CA LEU A 116 15.31 -1.08 7.33
C LEU A 116 13.99 -0.91 6.56
N VAL A 117 13.44 0.28 6.56
CA VAL A 117 12.19 0.62 5.86
C VAL A 117 12.47 1.07 4.44
N LEU A 118 13.26 2.14 4.24
CA LEU A 118 13.41 2.80 2.94
C LEU A 118 14.23 1.99 1.92
N LEU A 119 15.08 1.08 2.37
CA LEU A 119 15.90 0.23 1.50
C LEU A 119 15.34 -1.19 1.35
N ASN A 120 14.23 -1.53 2.04
CA ASN A 120 13.64 -2.86 1.98
C ASN A 120 13.16 -3.19 0.56
N PRO A 121 13.63 -4.28 -0.06
CA PRO A 121 13.28 -4.63 -1.44
C PRO A 121 11.79 -4.88 -1.64
N LEU A 122 11.09 -5.43 -0.62
CA LEU A 122 9.66 -5.66 -0.66
C LEU A 122 8.89 -4.33 -0.71
N LEU A 123 9.27 -3.33 0.10
CA LEU A 123 8.68 -2.00 0.07
C LEU A 123 8.94 -1.31 -1.27
N LEU A 124 10.18 -1.37 -1.77
CA LEU A 124 10.56 -0.75 -3.04
C LEU A 124 9.81 -1.36 -4.22
N SER A 125 9.45 -2.65 -4.14
CA SER A 125 8.63 -3.31 -5.16
C SER A 125 7.17 -2.85 -5.19
N ALA A 126 6.69 -2.26 -4.11
CA ALA A 126 5.36 -1.67 -4.02
C ALA A 126 5.40 -0.12 -4.07
N LEU A 127 6.54 0.46 -4.49
CA LEU A 127 6.69 1.91 -4.62
C LEU A 127 5.70 2.44 -5.67
N GLY A 128 4.96 3.47 -5.33
CA GLY A 128 3.84 3.96 -6.15
C GLY A 128 2.49 3.75 -5.47
N MET A 129 2.41 2.73 -4.63
CA MET A 129 1.32 2.57 -3.66
C MET A 129 1.60 3.37 -2.39
N GLU A 130 0.70 3.33 -1.43
CA GLU A 130 0.74 4.08 -0.17
C GLU A 130 1.80 3.61 0.86
N VAL A 131 2.73 2.73 0.47
CA VAL A 131 3.65 2.02 1.39
C VAL A 131 4.54 2.93 2.23
N LEU A 132 5.06 4.03 1.66
CA LEU A 132 5.85 5.01 2.42
C LEU A 132 4.98 5.83 3.36
N LEU A 133 3.75 6.14 2.97
CA LEU A 133 2.79 6.81 3.83
C LEU A 133 2.39 5.91 5.01
N ILE A 134 2.19 4.60 4.80
CA ILE A 134 2.01 3.62 5.87
C ILE A 134 3.18 3.69 6.86
N ALA A 135 4.42 3.61 6.36
CA ALA A 135 5.61 3.66 7.20
C ALA A 135 5.67 4.94 8.07
N ALA A 136 5.38 6.09 7.46
CA ALA A 136 5.34 7.36 8.17
C ALA A 136 4.24 7.39 9.24
N MET A 137 3.02 6.93 8.91
CA MET A 137 1.90 6.89 9.86
C MET A 137 2.20 5.98 11.05
N LEU A 138 2.76 4.79 10.82
CA LEU A 138 3.13 3.84 11.90
C LEU A 138 4.17 4.45 12.85
N VAL A 139 5.20 5.08 12.32
CA VAL A 139 6.22 5.75 13.14
C VAL A 139 5.63 6.96 13.89
N LEU A 140 4.76 7.74 13.27
CA LEU A 140 4.11 8.88 13.92
C LEU A 140 3.14 8.46 15.03
N LEU A 141 2.42 7.35 14.87
CA LEU A 141 1.58 6.79 15.94
C LEU A 141 2.43 6.49 17.18
N VAL A 142 3.60 5.88 17.02
CA VAL A 142 4.53 5.64 18.13
C VAL A 142 5.09 6.96 18.68
N ALA A 143 5.52 7.86 17.80
CA ALA A 143 6.13 9.15 18.19
C ALA A 143 5.17 10.09 18.93
N PHE A 144 3.86 9.93 18.73
CA PHE A 144 2.81 10.71 19.41
C PHE A 144 2.04 9.93 20.47
N ALA A 145 2.48 8.73 20.83
CA ALA A 145 1.81 7.91 21.84
C ALA A 145 1.76 8.58 23.25
N ASP A 146 2.58 9.61 23.50
CA ASP A 146 2.55 10.45 24.71
C ASP A 146 1.49 11.57 24.68
N ARG A 147 0.86 11.85 23.50
CA ARG A 147 -0.04 12.99 23.25
C ARG A 147 -1.37 12.54 22.64
N PRO A 148 -2.42 12.29 23.44
CA PRO A 148 -3.67 11.69 22.98
C PRO A 148 -4.34 12.42 21.80
N VAL A 149 -4.29 13.75 21.74
CA VAL A 149 -4.83 14.55 20.63
C VAL A 149 -4.07 14.27 19.34
N ALA A 150 -2.74 14.42 19.36
CA ALA A 150 -1.91 14.19 18.18
C ALA A 150 -1.95 12.72 17.74
N PHE A 151 -2.01 11.79 18.68
CA PHE A 151 -2.22 10.37 18.40
C PHE A 151 -3.54 10.13 17.67
N GLY A 152 -4.65 10.72 18.15
CA GLY A 152 -5.96 10.60 17.50
C GLY A 152 -5.96 11.17 16.08
N LEU A 153 -5.36 12.35 15.86
CA LEU A 153 -5.20 12.94 14.53
C LEU A 153 -4.42 12.00 13.58
N VAL A 154 -3.27 11.50 14.03
CA VAL A 154 -2.44 10.58 13.23
C VAL A 154 -3.17 9.26 12.99
N ALA A 155 -3.93 8.73 13.97
CA ALA A 155 -4.72 7.52 13.81
C ALA A 155 -5.82 7.70 12.74
N GLY A 156 -6.49 8.86 12.71
CA GLY A 156 -7.43 9.20 11.64
C GLY A 156 -6.77 9.26 10.26
N LEU A 157 -5.61 9.91 10.13
CA LEU A 157 -4.83 9.96 8.90
C LEU A 157 -4.33 8.57 8.49
N ALA A 158 -3.93 7.73 9.46
CA ALA A 158 -3.52 6.35 9.19
C ALA A 158 -4.67 5.52 8.59
N VAL A 159 -5.88 5.63 9.12
CA VAL A 159 -7.06 4.94 8.58
C VAL A 159 -7.46 5.47 7.21
N LEU A 160 -7.28 6.76 6.93
CA LEU A 160 -7.42 7.33 5.58
C LEU A 160 -6.28 6.93 4.64
N THR A 161 -5.12 6.53 5.18
CA THR A 161 -4.06 5.89 4.37
C THR A 161 -4.46 4.47 4.00
N ARG A 162 -4.93 3.68 4.97
CA ARG A 162 -5.52 2.35 4.77
C ARG A 162 -6.38 2.00 5.98
N LEU A 163 -7.59 1.52 5.71
CA LEU A 163 -8.54 1.16 6.77
C LEU A 163 -7.98 0.15 7.78
N ASP A 164 -7.19 -0.81 7.30
CA ASP A 164 -6.59 -1.88 8.11
C ASP A 164 -5.52 -1.37 9.10
N LEU A 165 -5.01 -0.14 8.94
CA LEU A 165 -4.10 0.47 9.93
C LEU A 165 -4.76 0.78 11.27
N ILE A 166 -6.08 0.65 11.38
CA ILE A 166 -6.80 0.75 12.67
C ILE A 166 -6.30 -0.30 13.67
N VAL A 167 -5.85 -1.47 13.21
CA VAL A 167 -5.26 -2.53 14.04
C VAL A 167 -4.02 -2.01 14.77
N PHE A 168 -3.14 -1.32 14.05
CA PHE A 168 -1.92 -0.74 14.63
C PHE A 168 -2.25 0.42 15.58
N ALA A 169 -3.15 1.34 15.18
CA ALA A 169 -3.57 2.43 16.03
C ALA A 169 -4.18 1.93 17.34
N GLY A 170 -5.02 0.90 17.28
CA GLY A 170 -5.62 0.26 18.46
C GLY A 170 -4.56 -0.34 19.39
N LEU A 171 -3.65 -1.16 18.88
CA LEU A 171 -2.65 -1.86 19.69
C LEU A 171 -1.56 -0.91 20.23
N ILE A 172 -1.11 0.08 19.47
CA ILE A 172 -0.21 1.12 19.98
C ILE A 172 -0.91 1.94 21.07
N GLY A 173 -2.18 2.33 20.86
CA GLY A 173 -2.98 3.04 21.85
C GLY A 173 -3.16 2.24 23.14
N LEU A 174 -3.42 0.94 23.04
CA LEU A 174 -3.51 0.02 24.17
C LEU A 174 -2.17 -0.12 24.93
N CYS A 175 -1.05 -0.02 24.25
CA CYS A 175 0.28 -0.04 24.87
C CYS A 175 0.74 1.32 25.40
N SER A 176 -0.02 2.41 25.16
CA SER A 176 0.26 3.76 25.66
C SER A 176 -0.62 4.13 26.86
N ALA A 177 -0.03 4.37 28.03
CA ALA A 177 -0.77 4.82 29.20
C ALA A 177 -1.45 6.19 29.01
N PRO A 178 -0.83 7.22 28.40
CA PRO A 178 -1.49 8.50 28.13
C PRO A 178 -2.72 8.36 27.21
N VAL A 179 -2.63 7.57 26.15
CA VAL A 179 -3.74 7.36 25.22
C VAL A 179 -4.89 6.61 25.91
N ARG A 180 -4.60 5.56 26.69
CA ARG A 180 -5.63 4.85 27.46
C ARG A 180 -6.36 5.76 28.45
N ARG A 181 -5.60 6.59 29.20
CA ARG A 181 -6.17 7.51 30.21
C ARG A 181 -7.09 8.56 29.58
N HIS A 182 -6.81 8.97 28.35
CA HIS A 182 -7.55 10.00 27.63
C HIS A 182 -8.15 9.46 26.32
N PHE A 183 -8.61 8.21 26.36
CA PHE A 183 -9.13 7.49 25.20
C PHE A 183 -10.23 8.27 24.46
N GLY A 184 -11.21 8.81 25.18
CA GLY A 184 -12.30 9.59 24.57
C GLY A 184 -11.80 10.81 23.79
N ARG A 185 -10.72 11.48 24.28
CA ARG A 185 -10.09 12.59 23.55
C ARG A 185 -9.40 12.12 22.28
N ALA A 186 -8.63 11.02 22.36
CA ALA A 186 -7.99 10.45 21.18
C ALA A 186 -9.03 9.98 20.15
N LEU A 187 -10.09 9.32 20.60
CA LEU A 187 -11.19 8.85 19.74
C LEU A 187 -11.94 10.01 19.07
N GLY A 188 -12.18 11.11 19.79
CA GLY A 188 -12.84 12.29 19.22
C GLY A 188 -12.04 12.91 18.07
N TRP A 189 -10.72 13.06 18.23
CA TRP A 189 -9.86 13.58 17.17
C TRP A 189 -9.66 12.58 16.02
N PHE A 190 -9.62 11.29 16.31
CA PHE A 190 -9.67 10.24 15.29
C PHE A 190 -10.93 10.34 14.43
N ALA A 191 -12.08 10.41 15.09
CA ALA A 191 -13.38 10.50 14.43
C ALA A 191 -13.50 11.77 13.57
N LEU A 192 -13.03 12.91 14.08
CA LEU A 192 -13.04 14.18 13.36
C LEU A 192 -12.27 14.12 12.04
N VAL A 193 -11.17 13.35 11.98
CA VAL A 193 -10.35 13.19 10.77
C VAL A 193 -10.89 12.11 9.85
N ALA A 194 -11.27 10.95 10.40
CA ALA A 194 -11.63 9.80 9.58
C ALA A 194 -13.07 9.81 9.08
N LEU A 195 -14.05 10.16 9.94
CA LEU A 195 -15.46 10.04 9.61
C LEU A 195 -15.93 10.89 8.42
N PRO A 196 -15.46 12.13 8.20
CA PRO A 196 -15.92 12.92 7.06
C PRO A 196 -15.77 12.21 5.73
N TRP A 197 -14.64 11.51 5.51
CA TRP A 197 -14.42 10.75 4.29
C TRP A 197 -15.38 9.57 4.17
N PHE A 198 -15.51 8.74 5.23
CA PHE A 198 -16.37 7.55 5.18
C PHE A 198 -17.85 7.90 5.02
N VAL A 199 -18.30 8.97 5.68
CA VAL A 199 -19.66 9.49 5.51
C VAL A 199 -19.88 10.00 4.08
N PHE A 200 -18.96 10.83 3.56
CA PHE A 200 -19.01 11.30 2.18
C PHE A 200 -19.06 10.12 1.20
N SER A 201 -18.16 9.16 1.34
CA SER A 201 -18.08 7.98 0.47
C SER A 201 -19.36 7.16 0.50
N TRP A 202 -19.96 6.98 1.68
CA TRP A 202 -21.18 6.22 1.88
C TRP A 202 -22.37 6.80 1.11
N PHE A 203 -22.53 8.12 1.16
CA PHE A 203 -23.61 8.79 0.46
C PHE A 203 -23.33 9.03 -1.04
N PHE A 204 -22.09 9.33 -1.39
CA PHE A 204 -21.71 9.71 -2.75
C PHE A 204 -21.47 8.51 -3.67
N PHE A 205 -20.74 7.49 -3.19
CA PHE A 205 -20.43 6.28 -3.96
C PHE A 205 -21.37 5.11 -3.65
N GLY A 206 -22.17 5.21 -2.58
CA GLY A 206 -23.02 4.14 -2.13
C GLY A 206 -22.35 3.11 -1.20
N SER A 207 -21.05 3.29 -0.89
CA SER A 207 -20.30 2.45 0.01
C SER A 207 -19.34 3.27 0.88
N ALA A 208 -19.32 3.04 2.19
CA ALA A 208 -18.38 3.71 3.10
C ALA A 208 -16.95 3.18 2.97
N VAL A 209 -16.82 1.87 2.79
CA VAL A 209 -15.54 1.14 2.64
C VAL A 209 -15.32 0.83 1.17
N PRO A 210 -14.09 0.92 0.66
CA PRO A 210 -13.79 0.65 -0.75
C PRO A 210 -14.28 -0.71 -1.24
N ASP A 211 -14.86 -0.72 -2.44
CA ASP A 211 -15.50 -1.90 -3.06
C ASP A 211 -14.51 -3.04 -3.34
N THR A 212 -13.22 -2.72 -3.46
CA THR A 212 -12.13 -3.69 -3.59
C THR A 212 -12.07 -4.70 -2.45
N LEU A 213 -12.58 -4.36 -1.24
CA LEU A 213 -12.63 -5.30 -0.12
C LEU A 213 -13.46 -6.54 -0.47
N VAL A 214 -14.62 -6.38 -1.11
CA VAL A 214 -15.51 -7.48 -1.52
C VAL A 214 -14.80 -8.36 -2.54
N ILE A 215 -14.24 -7.75 -3.58
CA ILE A 215 -13.64 -8.48 -4.69
C ILE A 215 -12.40 -9.26 -4.25
N LYS A 216 -11.53 -8.64 -3.44
CA LYS A 216 -10.33 -9.31 -2.91
C LYS A 216 -10.69 -10.50 -2.02
N GLN A 217 -11.81 -10.46 -1.29
CA GLN A 217 -12.31 -11.60 -0.52
C GLN A 217 -12.89 -12.72 -1.40
N LEU A 218 -13.37 -12.44 -2.61
CA LEU A 218 -13.79 -13.45 -3.56
C LEU A 218 -12.61 -14.11 -4.30
N GLN A 219 -11.51 -13.37 -4.51
CA GLN A 219 -10.31 -13.89 -5.19
C GLN A 219 -9.52 -14.93 -4.37
N ARG A 220 -9.38 -14.77 -3.07
CA ARG A 220 -8.75 -15.65 -2.05
C ARG A 220 -7.31 -16.11 -2.29
N SER A 221 -6.98 -16.65 -3.47
CA SER A 221 -5.65 -17.23 -3.75
C SER A 221 -5.23 -17.05 -5.20
N PHE A 222 -3.93 -17.21 -5.45
CA PHE A 222 -3.36 -17.32 -6.79
C PHE A 222 -2.68 -18.68 -6.93
N GLY A 223 -3.09 -19.47 -7.92
CA GLY A 223 -2.45 -20.77 -8.18
C GLY A 223 -2.54 -21.78 -7.02
N GLY A 224 -3.54 -21.66 -6.16
CA GLY A 224 -3.76 -22.57 -5.04
C GLY A 224 -3.15 -22.13 -3.69
N ASN A 225 -2.17 -21.18 -3.69
CA ASN A 225 -1.56 -20.69 -2.44
C ASN A 225 -2.27 -19.44 -1.94
N GLY A 226 -2.64 -19.44 -0.65
CA GLY A 226 -3.19 -18.30 0.05
C GLY A 226 -2.12 -17.37 0.62
N TYR A 227 -2.57 -16.36 1.38
CA TYR A 227 -1.69 -15.37 2.00
C TYR A 227 -0.71 -15.98 3.01
N LEU A 228 -1.19 -16.92 3.86
CA LEU A 228 -0.36 -17.55 4.89
C LEU A 228 0.77 -18.38 4.27
N GLU A 229 0.41 -19.30 3.35
CA GLU A 229 1.37 -20.22 2.73
C GLU A 229 2.42 -19.48 1.91
N THR A 230 1.99 -18.47 1.14
CA THR A 230 2.90 -17.64 0.34
C THR A 230 3.84 -16.83 1.25
N GLY A 231 3.34 -16.26 2.35
CA GLY A 231 4.17 -15.53 3.31
C GLY A 231 5.25 -16.40 3.95
N LEU A 232 4.88 -17.61 4.40
CA LEU A 232 5.83 -18.56 4.95
C LEU A 232 6.89 -18.98 3.91
N HIS A 233 6.48 -19.20 2.65
CA HIS A 233 7.41 -19.52 1.57
C HIS A 233 8.38 -18.38 1.30
N LEU A 234 7.93 -17.13 1.29
CA LEU A 234 8.79 -15.96 1.10
C LEU A 234 9.76 -15.74 2.28
N MET A 235 9.31 -15.97 3.52
CA MET A 235 10.13 -15.80 4.72
C MET A 235 11.27 -16.83 4.78
N TRP A 236 11.00 -18.07 4.39
CA TRP A 236 11.94 -19.20 4.55
C TRP A 236 12.23 -19.94 3.25
N GLY A 237 11.91 -19.33 2.12
CA GLY A 237 12.21 -19.85 0.79
C GLY A 237 13.69 -19.67 0.39
N PRO A 238 14.09 -20.23 -0.76
CA PRO A 238 15.48 -20.20 -1.21
C PRO A 238 15.93 -18.86 -1.82
N ASP A 239 15.01 -17.91 -2.04
CA ASP A 239 15.34 -16.60 -2.61
C ASP A 239 15.98 -15.67 -1.54
N PRO A 240 17.29 -15.35 -1.64
CA PRO A 240 17.93 -14.49 -0.66
C PRO A 240 17.30 -13.11 -0.55
N VAL A 241 16.77 -12.54 -1.65
CA VAL A 241 16.14 -11.23 -1.63
C VAL A 241 14.85 -11.27 -0.78
N ALA A 242 14.06 -12.34 -0.90
CA ALA A 242 12.90 -12.55 -0.09
C ALA A 242 13.27 -12.75 1.38
N VAL A 243 14.17 -13.69 1.69
CA VAL A 243 14.62 -13.96 3.06
C VAL A 243 15.11 -12.68 3.75
N PHE A 244 16.01 -11.92 3.13
CA PHE A 244 16.52 -10.67 3.75
C PHE A 244 15.43 -9.60 3.86
N SER A 245 14.45 -9.54 2.98
CA SER A 245 13.32 -8.60 3.09
C SER A 245 12.44 -8.88 4.31
N PHE A 246 12.26 -10.14 4.69
CA PHE A 246 11.45 -10.57 5.84
C PHE A 246 12.22 -10.68 7.15
N ALA A 247 13.52 -11.02 7.12
CA ALA A 247 14.34 -11.24 8.32
C ALA A 247 14.28 -10.11 9.37
N PRO A 248 14.22 -8.80 9.02
CA PRO A 248 14.03 -7.75 10.02
C PRO A 248 12.69 -7.84 10.75
N ALA A 249 11.64 -8.35 10.09
CA ALA A 249 10.35 -8.56 10.72
C ALA A 249 10.38 -9.78 11.68
N GLU A 250 11.08 -10.84 11.32
CA GLU A 250 11.31 -12.00 12.19
C GLU A 250 12.07 -11.57 13.45
N LEU A 251 13.14 -10.77 13.29
CA LEU A 251 13.83 -10.13 14.42
C LEU A 251 12.87 -9.30 15.27
N GLY A 252 11.89 -8.61 14.64
CA GLY A 252 10.84 -7.85 15.30
C GLY A 252 9.92 -8.73 16.14
N VAL A 253 9.51 -9.88 15.62
CA VAL A 253 8.72 -10.86 16.40
C VAL A 253 9.50 -11.31 17.64
N LEU A 254 10.78 -11.70 17.48
CA LEU A 254 11.63 -12.12 18.59
C LEU A 254 11.83 -10.99 19.62
N ALA A 255 12.02 -9.75 19.15
CA ALA A 255 12.18 -8.58 20.02
C ALA A 255 10.90 -8.31 20.84
N VAL A 256 9.72 -8.40 20.24
CA VAL A 256 8.41 -8.21 20.92
C VAL A 256 8.18 -9.31 21.94
N LEU A 257 8.35 -10.58 21.57
CA LEU A 257 8.18 -11.71 22.47
C LEU A 257 9.18 -11.65 23.63
N GLY A 258 10.47 -11.42 23.34
CA GLY A 258 11.52 -11.26 24.35
C GLY A 258 11.23 -10.10 25.30
N TRP A 259 10.75 -8.96 24.77
CA TRP A 259 10.36 -7.82 25.60
C TRP A 259 9.21 -8.15 26.55
N LEU A 260 8.15 -8.79 26.07
CA LEU A 260 6.98 -9.17 26.87
C LEU A 260 7.36 -10.18 27.97
N LEU A 261 8.22 -11.15 27.67
CA LEU A 261 8.66 -12.17 28.62
C LEU A 261 9.59 -11.58 29.69
N LEU A 262 10.56 -10.74 29.30
CA LEU A 262 11.63 -10.30 30.18
C LEU A 262 11.33 -8.99 30.90
N ARG A 263 10.65 -8.04 30.23
CA ARG A 263 10.41 -6.70 30.78
C ARG A 263 9.01 -6.52 31.33
N ARG A 264 8.02 -7.29 30.86
CA ARG A 264 6.61 -7.25 31.27
C ARG A 264 5.99 -5.84 31.28
N ARG A 265 6.52 -4.93 30.48
CA ARG A 265 6.07 -3.54 30.37
C ARG A 265 5.51 -3.26 28.98
N LEU A 266 4.37 -2.58 28.96
CA LEU A 266 3.80 -2.08 27.71
C LEU A 266 4.61 -0.87 27.23
N ASP A 267 5.01 -0.91 25.94
CA ASP A 267 5.70 0.16 25.23
C ASP A 267 5.02 0.35 23.88
N PRO A 268 4.89 1.55 23.33
CA PRO A 268 4.30 1.77 22.00
C PRO A 268 4.92 0.94 20.87
N PHE A 269 6.23 0.64 20.92
CA PHE A 269 6.88 -0.26 19.97
C PHE A 269 6.42 -1.72 20.11
N VAL A 270 6.08 -2.16 21.33
CA VAL A 270 5.43 -3.46 21.53
C VAL A 270 4.07 -3.48 20.86
N GLY A 271 3.27 -2.41 21.06
CA GLY A 271 1.98 -2.25 20.40
C GLY A 271 2.08 -2.26 18.87
N LEU A 272 3.10 -1.60 18.32
CA LEU A 272 3.40 -1.60 16.89
C LEU A 272 3.73 -3.02 16.38
N GLY A 273 4.62 -3.74 17.07
CA GLY A 273 5.01 -5.09 16.66
C GLY A 273 3.86 -6.11 16.82
N LEU A 274 3.08 -6.02 17.92
CA LEU A 274 1.85 -6.80 18.06
C LEU A 274 0.85 -6.49 16.93
N GLY A 275 0.76 -5.21 16.51
CA GLY A 275 -0.01 -4.80 15.34
C GLY A 275 0.42 -5.54 14.08
N GLY A 276 1.72 -5.67 13.84
CA GLY A 276 2.26 -6.45 12.72
C GLY A 276 1.89 -7.93 12.76
N ILE A 277 2.02 -8.56 13.94
CA ILE A 277 1.64 -9.97 14.15
C ILE A 277 0.13 -10.14 13.92
N VAL A 278 -0.69 -9.32 14.56
CA VAL A 278 -2.17 -9.42 14.46
C VAL A 278 -2.62 -9.15 13.02
N TYR A 279 -2.05 -8.15 12.34
CA TYR A 279 -2.34 -7.89 10.93
C TYR A 279 -2.08 -9.13 10.06
N TYR A 280 -0.90 -9.74 10.19
CA TYR A 280 -0.55 -10.94 9.44
C TYR A 280 -1.52 -12.09 9.70
N LEU A 281 -1.89 -12.32 10.95
CA LEU A 281 -2.85 -13.36 11.34
C LEU A 281 -4.26 -13.07 10.80
N VAL A 282 -4.74 -11.83 10.91
CA VAL A 282 -6.05 -11.42 10.38
C VAL A 282 -6.13 -11.65 8.88
N TYR A 283 -5.11 -11.22 8.12
CA TYR A 283 -5.06 -11.40 6.67
C TYR A 283 -5.00 -12.89 6.28
N SER A 284 -4.30 -13.71 7.07
CA SER A 284 -4.27 -15.16 6.89
C SER A 284 -5.64 -15.81 7.11
N VAL A 285 -6.38 -15.37 8.15
CA VAL A 285 -7.72 -15.91 8.48
C VAL A 285 -8.79 -15.45 7.50
N ILE A 286 -8.75 -14.18 7.08
CA ILE A 286 -9.69 -13.64 6.07
C ILE A 286 -9.47 -14.29 4.70
N GLY A 287 -8.26 -14.81 4.43
CA GLY A 287 -7.92 -15.46 3.18
C GLY A 287 -7.86 -14.49 2.00
N VAL A 288 -7.12 -13.40 2.16
CA VAL A 288 -6.85 -12.47 1.05
C VAL A 288 -5.85 -13.05 0.06
N PRO A 289 -5.87 -12.63 -1.22
CA PRO A 289 -4.86 -13.03 -2.19
C PRO A 289 -3.46 -12.58 -1.76
N PRO A 290 -2.40 -13.37 -2.05
CA PRO A 290 -1.05 -13.10 -1.59
C PRO A 290 -0.32 -12.05 -2.44
N TYR A 291 -0.90 -10.89 -2.62
CA TYR A 291 -0.20 -9.76 -3.22
C TYR A 291 0.98 -9.33 -2.34
N HIS A 292 2.15 -9.11 -2.92
CA HIS A 292 3.36 -8.81 -2.16
C HIS A 292 3.23 -7.52 -1.31
N TRP A 293 2.46 -6.53 -1.73
CA TRP A 293 2.23 -5.30 -0.94
C TRP A 293 1.39 -5.51 0.33
N TYR A 294 0.65 -6.61 0.46
CA TYR A 294 -0.06 -6.92 1.71
C TYR A 294 0.88 -7.43 2.81
N PHE A 295 2.09 -7.87 2.46
CA PHE A 295 3.14 -8.20 3.44
C PHE A 295 3.89 -6.95 3.91
N VAL A 296 3.79 -5.81 3.21
CA VAL A 296 4.53 -4.59 3.56
C VAL A 296 4.15 -4.05 4.94
N PRO A 297 2.87 -3.84 5.33
CA PRO A 297 2.52 -3.28 6.64
C PRO A 297 3.08 -4.08 7.82
N PRO A 298 2.93 -5.42 7.91
CA PRO A 298 3.50 -6.18 9.02
C PRO A 298 5.03 -6.18 9.02
N VAL A 299 5.68 -6.25 7.85
CA VAL A 299 7.15 -6.17 7.74
C VAL A 299 7.66 -4.83 8.23
N LEU A 300 7.05 -3.72 7.82
CA LEU A 300 7.41 -2.38 8.28
C LEU A 300 7.24 -2.22 9.80
N ALA A 301 6.10 -2.66 10.33
CA ALA A 301 5.77 -2.53 11.75
C ALA A 301 6.76 -3.31 12.61
N LEU A 302 7.03 -4.56 12.26
CA LEU A 302 7.92 -5.44 13.01
C LEU A 302 9.39 -4.99 12.90
N SER A 303 9.87 -4.59 11.71
CA SER A 303 11.21 -4.03 11.53
C SER A 303 11.41 -2.74 12.33
N THR A 304 10.40 -1.86 12.33
CA THR A 304 10.42 -0.63 13.13
C THR A 304 10.39 -0.94 14.62
N ALA A 305 9.60 -1.93 15.05
CA ALA A 305 9.56 -2.38 16.44
C ALA A 305 10.91 -2.98 16.89
N ALA A 306 11.57 -3.76 16.03
CA ALA A 306 12.91 -4.30 16.32
C ALA A 306 13.92 -3.19 16.63
N ALA A 307 14.02 -2.19 15.76
CA ALA A 307 14.94 -1.07 15.94
C ALA A 307 14.58 -0.23 17.18
N GLY A 308 13.28 0.04 17.41
CA GLY A 308 12.79 0.81 18.54
C GLY A 308 12.99 0.11 19.89
N LEU A 309 12.71 -1.19 20.00
CA LEU A 309 12.94 -1.97 21.21
C LEU A 309 14.42 -2.18 21.47
N ALA A 310 15.25 -2.41 20.42
CA ALA A 310 16.70 -2.45 20.56
C ALA A 310 17.24 -1.16 21.18
N ALA A 311 16.72 0.00 20.80
CA ALA A 311 17.12 1.29 21.35
C ALA A 311 16.86 1.42 22.88
N ARG A 312 15.92 0.63 23.40
CA ARG A 312 15.56 0.59 24.85
C ARG A 312 16.42 -0.39 25.65
N LEU A 313 17.22 -1.23 24.99
CA LEU A 313 18.10 -2.17 25.67
C LEU A 313 19.29 -1.45 26.29
N PRO A 314 19.83 -1.98 27.44
CA PRO A 314 21.12 -1.52 27.95
C PRO A 314 22.26 -1.92 27.02
N TRP A 315 23.40 -1.28 27.15
CA TRP A 315 24.68 -1.76 26.63
C TRP A 315 25.13 -3.01 27.41
N PRO A 316 25.69 -4.09 26.81
CA PRO A 316 26.06 -4.29 25.41
C PRO A 316 24.98 -4.91 24.49
N PRO A 317 23.85 -5.54 24.97
CA PRO A 317 22.91 -6.25 24.09
C PRO A 317 22.34 -5.35 22.99
N ARG A 318 22.20 -4.04 23.25
CA ARG A 318 21.82 -3.05 22.23
C ARG A 318 22.71 -3.13 21.00
N VAL A 319 24.02 -3.18 21.20
CA VAL A 319 24.96 -3.21 20.08
C VAL A 319 24.79 -4.47 19.25
N GLY A 320 24.63 -5.63 19.89
CA GLY A 320 24.41 -6.90 19.17
C GLY A 320 23.18 -6.84 18.27
N VAL A 321 22.03 -6.35 18.79
CA VAL A 321 20.80 -6.25 17.99
C VAL A 321 20.94 -5.23 16.87
N LEU A 322 21.56 -4.06 17.12
CA LEU A 322 21.75 -3.05 16.08
C LEU A 322 22.77 -3.49 15.02
N SER A 323 23.81 -4.25 15.40
CA SER A 323 24.75 -4.83 14.44
C SER A 323 24.07 -5.87 13.55
N LEU A 324 23.21 -6.72 14.11
CA LEU A 324 22.40 -7.66 13.33
C LEU A 324 21.47 -6.91 12.37
N ALA A 325 20.78 -5.87 12.84
CA ALA A 325 19.94 -5.05 11.99
C ALA A 325 20.73 -4.39 10.84
N ALA A 326 21.95 -3.93 11.10
CA ALA A 326 22.83 -3.38 10.06
C ALA A 326 23.25 -4.44 9.03
N LEU A 327 23.56 -5.66 9.47
CA LEU A 327 23.84 -6.78 8.57
C LEU A 327 22.63 -7.12 7.69
N LEU A 328 21.41 -7.06 8.23
CA LEU A 328 20.20 -7.27 7.45
C LEU A 328 20.00 -6.19 6.38
N VAL A 329 20.32 -4.92 6.68
CA VAL A 329 20.30 -3.86 5.65
C VAL A 329 21.34 -4.13 4.55
N VAL A 330 22.55 -4.60 4.91
CA VAL A 330 23.54 -5.03 3.90
C VAL A 330 23.03 -6.19 3.07
N GLY A 331 22.25 -7.10 3.66
CA GLY A 331 21.57 -8.20 2.98
C GLY A 331 20.57 -7.77 1.90
N TYR A 332 20.20 -6.49 1.82
CA TYR A 332 19.39 -5.97 0.71
C TYR A 332 20.17 -5.74 -0.58
N ALA A 333 21.52 -5.70 -0.52
CA ALA A 333 22.38 -5.41 -1.67
C ALA A 333 22.10 -6.32 -2.90
N PRO A 334 21.83 -7.63 -2.77
CA PRO A 334 21.50 -8.49 -3.92
C PRO A 334 20.27 -8.03 -4.71
N ALA A 335 19.31 -7.34 -4.07
CA ALA A 335 18.14 -6.81 -4.76
C ALA A 335 18.50 -5.70 -5.76
N PHE A 336 19.60 -4.99 -5.54
CA PHE A 336 20.10 -3.92 -6.41
C PHE A 336 21.16 -4.42 -7.39
N ALA A 337 21.90 -5.47 -7.02
CA ALA A 337 22.96 -6.02 -7.86
C ALA A 337 22.41 -6.71 -9.12
N GLY A 338 23.06 -6.46 -10.25
CA GLY A 338 22.70 -7.10 -11.52
C GLY A 338 21.42 -6.59 -12.19
N ARG A 339 20.76 -5.58 -11.64
CA ARG A 339 19.61 -4.93 -12.25
C ARG A 339 20.03 -3.61 -12.93
N PRO A 340 19.57 -3.34 -14.17
CA PRO A 340 19.80 -2.03 -14.79
C PRO A 340 19.10 -0.92 -13.98
N VAL A 341 19.69 0.26 -13.95
CA VAL A 341 19.09 1.44 -13.31
C VAL A 341 18.72 2.45 -14.40
N PRO A 342 17.45 2.93 -14.45
CA PRO A 342 16.32 2.54 -13.59
C PRO A 342 15.87 1.09 -13.82
N TRP A 343 15.22 0.51 -12.81
CA TRP A 343 14.73 -0.87 -12.89
C TRP A 343 13.68 -1.04 -13.99
N ALA A 344 13.80 -2.10 -14.77
CA ALA A 344 12.76 -2.52 -15.71
C ALA A 344 11.63 -3.32 -15.01
N ALA A 345 11.98 -4.01 -13.90
CA ALA A 345 11.04 -4.68 -13.02
C ALA A 345 11.60 -4.70 -11.59
N PRO A 346 10.76 -4.55 -10.56
CA PRO A 346 11.20 -4.59 -9.18
C PRO A 346 11.49 -6.03 -8.72
N PRO A 347 12.16 -6.22 -7.56
CA PRO A 347 12.49 -7.55 -7.01
C PRO A 347 11.26 -8.46 -6.83
N PHE A 348 10.15 -7.93 -6.29
CA PHE A 348 8.88 -8.64 -6.18
C PHE A 348 7.95 -8.12 -7.27
N PHE A 349 7.64 -8.95 -8.24
CA PHE A 349 6.84 -8.56 -9.39
C PHE A 349 5.92 -9.71 -9.82
N GLY A 350 4.65 -9.41 -10.06
CA GLY A 350 3.64 -10.41 -10.41
C GLY A 350 2.81 -10.06 -11.65
N ASN A 351 2.98 -8.85 -12.22
CA ASN A 351 2.20 -8.40 -13.37
C ASN A 351 2.53 -9.20 -14.64
N TRP A 352 1.58 -9.20 -15.57
CA TRP A 352 1.70 -9.96 -16.85
C TRP A 352 2.61 -9.27 -17.85
N ALA A 353 2.83 -7.98 -17.72
CA ALA A 353 3.74 -7.22 -18.56
C ALA A 353 4.51 -6.17 -17.73
N SER A 354 5.67 -5.74 -18.24
CA SER A 354 6.37 -4.58 -17.69
C SER A 354 5.53 -3.31 -17.87
N ALA A 355 5.73 -2.30 -17.00
CA ALA A 355 5.05 -1.00 -17.15
C ALA A 355 5.27 -0.38 -18.53
N ARG A 356 6.47 -0.54 -19.11
CA ARG A 356 6.81 -0.09 -20.46
C ARG A 356 6.01 -0.81 -21.54
N ASP A 357 5.84 -2.11 -21.44
CA ASP A 357 5.06 -2.87 -22.42
C ASP A 357 3.58 -2.56 -22.32
N TYR A 358 3.04 -2.42 -21.09
CA TYR A 358 1.66 -1.95 -20.89
C TYR A 358 1.44 -0.55 -21.46
N ALA A 359 2.40 0.37 -21.27
CA ALA A 359 2.31 1.72 -21.84
C ALA A 359 2.18 1.68 -23.38
N ARG A 360 2.99 0.85 -24.02
CA ARG A 360 2.94 0.64 -25.48
C ARG A 360 1.58 0.08 -25.92
N VAL A 361 1.10 -0.95 -25.24
CA VAL A 361 -0.22 -1.55 -25.53
C VAL A 361 -1.35 -0.56 -25.30
N GLY A 362 -1.31 0.22 -24.21
CA GLY A 362 -2.31 1.24 -23.91
C GLY A 362 -2.36 2.35 -24.98
N GLN A 363 -1.20 2.84 -25.42
CA GLN A 363 -1.13 3.85 -26.50
C GLN A 363 -1.66 3.30 -27.84
N ASP A 364 -1.30 2.07 -28.21
CA ASP A 364 -1.83 1.41 -29.41
C ASP A 364 -3.34 1.19 -29.31
N LEU A 365 -3.85 0.84 -28.13
CA LEU A 365 -5.26 0.65 -27.87
C LEU A 365 -6.05 1.94 -28.05
N ALA A 366 -5.52 3.07 -27.54
CA ALA A 366 -6.09 4.40 -27.73
C ALA A 366 -6.29 4.75 -29.22
N ALA A 367 -5.29 4.39 -30.04
CA ALA A 367 -5.33 4.63 -31.48
C ALA A 367 -6.31 3.70 -32.23
N ARG A 368 -6.47 2.45 -31.78
CA ARG A 368 -7.31 1.45 -32.46
C ARG A 368 -8.78 1.47 -32.06
N ALA A 369 -9.08 1.88 -30.84
CA ALA A 369 -10.42 1.86 -30.29
C ALA A 369 -10.85 3.22 -29.69
N PRO A 370 -10.75 4.34 -30.42
CA PRO A 370 -11.09 5.66 -29.91
C PRO A 370 -12.56 5.72 -29.52
N GLY A 371 -12.86 6.17 -28.28
CA GLY A 371 -14.21 6.31 -27.76
C GLY A 371 -14.99 5.00 -27.54
N LYS A 372 -14.29 3.86 -27.55
CA LYS A 372 -14.87 2.54 -27.33
C LYS A 372 -14.68 2.06 -25.89
N ALA A 373 -15.64 1.28 -25.39
CA ALA A 373 -15.54 0.62 -24.10
C ALA A 373 -14.81 -0.71 -24.27
N VAL A 374 -13.69 -0.86 -23.56
CA VAL A 374 -12.81 -2.03 -23.65
C VAL A 374 -12.77 -2.75 -22.31
N GLY A 375 -13.13 -4.04 -22.30
CA GLY A 375 -13.00 -4.87 -21.11
C GLY A 375 -11.51 -5.14 -20.79
N ALA A 376 -11.11 -4.90 -19.54
CA ALA A 376 -9.76 -5.15 -19.07
C ALA A 376 -9.45 -6.65 -19.02
N PRO A 377 -8.20 -7.06 -19.22
CA PRO A 377 -7.81 -8.48 -19.19
C PRO A 377 -7.69 -9.04 -17.75
N GLY A 378 -7.70 -8.17 -16.74
CA GLY A 378 -7.50 -8.49 -15.32
C GLY A 378 -6.59 -7.50 -14.60
N GLU A 379 -5.62 -6.90 -15.31
CA GLU A 379 -4.82 -5.76 -14.88
C GLU A 379 -5.30 -4.53 -15.65
N ILE A 380 -5.53 -3.41 -14.96
CA ILE A 380 -6.23 -2.25 -15.53
C ILE A 380 -5.48 -0.94 -15.36
N GLY A 381 -4.68 -0.78 -14.29
CA GLY A 381 -4.12 0.50 -13.89
C GLY A 381 -3.23 1.10 -14.96
N THR A 382 -2.20 0.40 -15.39
CA THR A 382 -1.26 0.90 -16.41
C THR A 382 -1.93 1.10 -17.77
N LEU A 383 -2.84 0.21 -18.14
CA LEU A 383 -3.59 0.32 -19.38
C LEU A 383 -4.47 1.57 -19.39
N ALA A 384 -5.24 1.82 -18.33
CA ALA A 384 -6.08 3.00 -18.18
C ALA A 384 -5.23 4.28 -18.23
N TYR A 385 -4.11 4.28 -17.52
CA TYR A 385 -3.22 5.44 -17.43
C TYR A 385 -2.65 5.89 -18.78
N PHE A 386 -2.24 4.94 -19.63
CA PHE A 386 -1.61 5.25 -20.90
C PHE A 386 -2.58 5.24 -22.10
N CYS A 387 -3.73 4.55 -22.00
CA CYS A 387 -4.76 4.58 -23.01
C CYS A 387 -5.56 5.89 -22.97
N ASP A 388 -5.83 6.40 -21.78
CA ASP A 388 -6.79 7.49 -21.55
C ASP A 388 -8.13 7.22 -22.25
N CYS A 389 -8.57 5.96 -22.23
CA CYS A 389 -9.80 5.45 -22.85
C CYS A 389 -10.67 4.71 -21.82
N LEU A 390 -11.92 4.42 -22.19
CA LEU A 390 -12.85 3.71 -21.31
C LEU A 390 -12.47 2.23 -21.19
N ILE A 391 -11.57 1.92 -20.24
CA ILE A 391 -11.27 0.54 -19.84
C ILE A 391 -12.15 0.17 -18.65
N VAL A 392 -12.80 -0.99 -18.74
CA VAL A 392 -13.79 -1.46 -17.77
C VAL A 392 -13.37 -2.79 -17.19
N ASP A 393 -13.43 -2.90 -15.87
CA ASP A 393 -13.25 -4.17 -15.15
C ASP A 393 -14.39 -4.44 -14.16
N GLY A 394 -14.26 -5.51 -13.38
CA GLY A 394 -15.23 -5.85 -12.34
C GLY A 394 -15.13 -5.01 -11.07
N PHE A 395 -14.09 -4.14 -10.94
CA PHE A 395 -13.89 -3.27 -9.78
C PHE A 395 -14.43 -1.87 -10.01
N SER A 396 -14.23 -1.32 -11.21
CA SER A 396 -14.54 0.07 -11.53
C SER A 396 -15.94 0.28 -12.09
N ASP A 397 -16.62 -0.80 -12.50
CA ASP A 397 -18.00 -0.75 -13.03
C ASP A 397 -19.02 -1.17 -11.96
N PRO A 398 -19.80 -0.25 -11.37
CA PRO A 398 -20.82 -0.58 -10.37
C PRO A 398 -21.86 -1.59 -10.84
N GLY A 399 -22.19 -1.61 -12.14
CA GLY A 399 -23.13 -2.59 -12.70
C GLY A 399 -22.59 -4.02 -12.70
N ARG A 400 -21.26 -4.19 -12.81
CA ARG A 400 -20.58 -5.49 -12.68
C ARG A 400 -20.30 -5.86 -11.23
N LEU A 401 -20.17 -4.86 -10.36
CA LEU A 401 -19.87 -5.04 -8.95
C LEU A 401 -21.10 -5.55 -8.18
N GLY A 402 -22.31 -5.10 -8.49
CA GLY A 402 -23.55 -5.48 -7.79
C GLY A 402 -23.74 -6.98 -7.60
N PRO A 403 -23.64 -7.83 -8.65
CA PRO A 403 -23.70 -9.29 -8.52
C PRO A 403 -22.62 -9.86 -7.59
N GLN A 404 -21.40 -9.30 -7.58
CA GLN A 404 -20.31 -9.74 -6.73
C GLN A 404 -20.55 -9.40 -5.24
N ILE A 405 -21.12 -8.21 -4.97
CA ILE A 405 -21.56 -7.82 -3.63
C ILE A 405 -22.63 -8.79 -3.12
N THR A 406 -23.64 -9.10 -3.94
CA THR A 406 -24.70 -10.06 -3.60
C THR A 406 -24.12 -11.42 -3.29
N GLN A 407 -23.27 -11.95 -4.17
CA GLN A 407 -22.56 -13.23 -3.96
C GLN A 407 -21.80 -13.24 -2.62
N ARG A 408 -21.11 -12.16 -2.31
CA ARG A 408 -20.33 -12.07 -1.06
C ARG A 408 -21.21 -12.01 0.18
N ILE A 409 -22.34 -11.31 0.11
CA ILE A 409 -23.32 -11.26 1.20
C ILE A 409 -23.91 -12.65 1.46
N ASP A 410 -24.28 -13.38 0.40
CA ASP A 410 -24.89 -14.71 0.50
C ASP A 410 -23.93 -15.77 1.07
N GLN A 411 -22.62 -15.61 0.82
CA GLN A 411 -21.57 -16.49 1.34
C GLN A 411 -21.08 -16.12 2.75
N ALA A 412 -21.53 -14.98 3.31
CA ALA A 412 -21.04 -14.47 4.57
C ALA A 412 -21.81 -15.05 5.77
N SER A 413 -21.15 -15.07 6.95
CA SER A 413 -21.86 -15.29 8.21
C SER A 413 -22.90 -14.17 8.46
N PRO A 414 -23.97 -14.41 9.24
CA PRO A 414 -25.05 -13.42 9.45
C PRO A 414 -24.54 -12.03 9.87
N PHE A 415 -23.55 -11.98 10.75
CA PHE A 415 -22.98 -10.72 11.23
C PHE A 415 -22.20 -9.99 10.11
N VAL A 416 -21.37 -10.70 9.35
CA VAL A 416 -20.62 -10.13 8.24
C VAL A 416 -21.54 -9.70 7.11
N ALA A 417 -22.58 -10.48 6.79
CA ALA A 417 -23.62 -10.12 5.84
C ALA A 417 -24.35 -8.83 6.24
N TRP A 418 -24.67 -8.67 7.53
CA TRP A 418 -25.24 -7.44 8.05
C TRP A 418 -24.31 -6.24 7.85
N LEU A 419 -23.01 -6.36 8.15
CA LEU A 419 -22.03 -5.30 7.93
C LEU A 419 -21.95 -4.89 6.46
N PHE A 420 -21.96 -5.84 5.52
CA PHE A 420 -21.99 -5.53 4.09
C PHE A 420 -23.28 -4.83 3.68
N ARG A 421 -24.47 -5.26 4.15
CA ARG A 421 -25.74 -4.58 3.87
C ARG A 421 -25.73 -3.15 4.38
N VAL A 422 -25.17 -2.89 5.56
CA VAL A 422 -24.99 -1.53 6.08
C VAL A 422 -24.04 -0.73 5.19
N ASN A 423 -22.90 -1.30 4.78
CA ASN A 423 -21.95 -0.62 3.89
C ASN A 423 -22.59 -0.20 2.57
N TYR A 424 -23.43 -1.05 1.99
CA TYR A 424 -24.05 -0.86 0.68
C TYR A 424 -25.50 -0.34 0.73
N THR A 425 -25.89 0.29 1.84
CA THR A 425 -27.27 0.83 1.99
C THR A 425 -27.63 1.83 0.90
N HIS A 426 -26.69 2.64 0.44
CA HIS A 426 -26.88 3.67 -0.58
C HIS A 426 -26.37 3.27 -1.98
N PHE A 427 -26.01 2.00 -2.16
CA PHE A 427 -25.50 1.52 -3.45
C PHE A 427 -26.62 1.48 -4.50
N ASP A 428 -26.33 1.95 -5.70
CA ASP A 428 -27.30 1.92 -6.82
C ASP A 428 -27.32 0.53 -7.48
N TRP A 429 -28.21 -0.30 -6.99
CA TRP A 429 -28.43 -1.67 -7.48
C TRP A 429 -29.09 -1.73 -8.88
N SER A 430 -29.62 -0.63 -9.37
CA SER A 430 -30.32 -0.57 -10.66
C SER A 430 -29.39 -0.31 -11.84
N ARG A 431 -28.13 0.06 -11.55
CA ARG A 431 -27.16 0.45 -12.57
C ARG A 431 -26.77 -0.74 -13.45
N PRO A 432 -27.00 -0.68 -14.78
CA PRO A 432 -26.61 -1.74 -15.66
C PRO A 432 -25.08 -1.76 -15.87
N PRO A 433 -24.49 -2.92 -16.16
CA PRO A 433 -23.08 -3.00 -16.52
C PRO A 433 -22.79 -2.23 -17.82
N VAL A 434 -21.64 -1.59 -17.89
CA VAL A 434 -21.17 -0.93 -19.11
C VAL A 434 -21.08 -1.96 -20.24
N ARG A 435 -21.75 -1.65 -21.37
CA ARG A 435 -21.66 -2.49 -22.57
C ARG A 435 -20.28 -2.33 -23.20
N LEU A 436 -19.60 -3.45 -23.37
CA LEU A 436 -18.27 -3.48 -23.99
C LEU A 436 -18.38 -3.54 -25.51
N ASP A 437 -17.56 -2.76 -26.20
CA ASP A 437 -17.34 -2.89 -27.66
C ASP A 437 -16.29 -3.98 -27.94
N TYR A 438 -15.25 -4.06 -27.07
CA TYR A 438 -14.13 -4.99 -27.20
C TYR A 438 -13.77 -5.59 -25.85
N GLN A 439 -13.15 -6.78 -25.89
CA GLN A 439 -12.49 -7.41 -24.75
C GLN A 439 -11.00 -7.55 -25.03
N LEU A 440 -10.16 -6.99 -24.17
CA LEU A 440 -8.73 -7.23 -24.19
C LEU A 440 -8.42 -8.53 -23.44
N ARG A 441 -7.70 -9.45 -24.07
CA ARG A 441 -7.30 -10.74 -23.48
C ARG A 441 -5.80 -10.89 -23.45
N TYR A 442 -5.30 -11.50 -22.36
CA TYR A 442 -3.91 -11.93 -22.23
C TYR A 442 -3.79 -13.44 -22.49
N ALA A 443 -2.74 -13.82 -23.20
CA ALA A 443 -2.34 -15.23 -23.33
C ALA A 443 -0.80 -15.37 -23.29
N PRO A 444 -0.27 -16.48 -22.75
CA PRO A 444 1.16 -16.76 -22.80
C PRO A 444 1.63 -17.05 -24.23
N GLY A 445 2.92 -16.80 -24.50
CA GLY A 445 3.56 -17.01 -25.80
C GLY A 445 3.49 -15.80 -26.74
N PRO A 446 4.06 -15.93 -27.96
CA PRO A 446 4.11 -14.83 -28.94
C PRO A 446 2.72 -14.54 -29.53
N GLY A 447 2.48 -13.29 -29.93
CA GLY A 447 1.21 -12.85 -30.52
C GLY A 447 1.21 -11.37 -30.91
N PRO A 448 0.03 -10.78 -31.25
CA PRO A 448 -0.06 -9.44 -31.85
C PRO A 448 0.60 -8.33 -31.04
N TRP A 449 0.22 -8.18 -29.77
CA TRP A 449 0.86 -7.25 -28.84
C TRP A 449 1.74 -8.02 -27.88
N GLN A 450 2.90 -8.45 -28.38
CA GLN A 450 3.87 -9.20 -27.57
C GLN A 450 4.40 -8.33 -26.42
N VAL A 451 4.43 -8.93 -25.23
CA VAL A 451 4.88 -8.31 -23.99
C VAL A 451 5.79 -9.26 -23.21
N PHE A 452 6.57 -8.74 -22.29
CA PHE A 452 7.43 -9.52 -21.44
C PHE A 452 7.22 -9.19 -19.95
N SER A 453 7.23 -10.24 -19.14
CA SER A 453 7.22 -10.14 -17.68
C SER A 453 8.29 -11.04 -17.08
N VAL A 454 9.03 -10.55 -16.09
CA VAL A 454 9.97 -11.39 -15.32
C VAL A 454 9.27 -12.51 -14.54
N ALA A 455 7.98 -12.34 -14.26
CA ALA A 455 7.16 -13.31 -13.53
C ALA A 455 6.46 -14.33 -14.43
N LYS A 456 6.14 -13.96 -15.68
CA LYS A 456 5.29 -14.77 -16.59
C LYS A 456 5.96 -15.12 -17.91
N GLY A 457 7.16 -14.59 -18.19
CA GLY A 457 7.85 -14.75 -19.46
C GLY A 457 7.20 -13.96 -20.60
N VAL A 458 7.30 -14.50 -21.82
CA VAL A 458 6.68 -13.91 -23.02
C VAL A 458 5.18 -14.18 -23.01
N GLY A 459 4.41 -13.14 -23.23
CA GLY A 459 2.96 -13.18 -23.43
C GLY A 459 2.54 -12.20 -24.50
N HIS A 460 1.24 -12.14 -24.78
CA HIS A 460 0.68 -11.18 -25.71
C HIS A 460 -0.75 -10.79 -25.34
N PHE A 461 -1.16 -9.63 -25.84
CA PHE A 461 -2.55 -9.19 -25.78
C PHE A 461 -3.22 -9.27 -27.15
N THR A 462 -4.52 -9.59 -27.12
CA THR A 462 -5.41 -9.56 -28.28
C THR A 462 -6.64 -8.74 -27.98
N LEU A 463 -7.14 -7.99 -28.96
CA LEU A 463 -8.37 -7.22 -28.88
C LEU A 463 -9.47 -7.94 -29.67
N GLU A 464 -10.49 -8.41 -28.98
CA GLU A 464 -11.60 -9.16 -29.57
C GLU A 464 -12.89 -8.34 -29.52
N PRO A 465 -13.66 -8.21 -30.62
CA PRO A 465 -14.97 -7.59 -30.57
C PRO A 465 -15.91 -8.39 -29.62
N THR A 466 -16.68 -7.68 -28.79
CA THR A 466 -17.76 -8.33 -28.03
C THR A 466 -19.02 -8.40 -28.91
N ARG A 467 -19.62 -9.58 -29.02
CA ARG A 467 -20.84 -9.81 -29.79
C ARG A 467 -22.07 -9.27 -29.07
#